data_d1a6d4d336de1abd7b242ccf42715124
#
_entry.id   d1a6d4d336de1abd7b242ccf42715124
#
_cell.length_a   1.000
_cell.length_b   1.000
_cell.length_c   1.000
_cell.angle_alpha   90.00
_cell.angle_beta   90.00
_cell.angle_gamma   90.00
#
_symmetry.space_group_name_H-M   'P 1'
#
loop_
_entity.id
_entity.type
_entity.pdbx_description
1 polymer ?
#
loop_
_entity_poly.entity_id
_entity_poly.type
_entity_poly.pdbx_seq_one_letter_code
_entity_poly.pdbx_strand_id
1 'polypeptide(L)'
;FEALSRGAERAWFWDRSAACITTIRDNARHLNAGDRVIAQRIDATKPPTAPRPVDLVFLDPPYEQGFIPTTLDALTRHGWVRDLTLVVAETKRREQLVLNTDWISLDRRDIGDTGLSFLRPSMAGAA
;
A
#
# COMPACT_ATOMS: atom_id res chain seq x y z
N PHE A 1 -6.29 -2.01 9.73
CA PHE A 1 -7.00 -1.61 10.96
C PHE A 1 -6.06 -1.23 12.11
N GLU A 2 -4.89 -1.83 12.17
CA GLU A 2 -3.91 -1.47 13.21
C GLU A 2 -3.52 0.01 13.16
N ALA A 3 -3.33 0.57 11.97
CA ALA A 3 -3.02 1.98 11.82
C ALA A 3 -4.14 2.89 12.36
N LEU A 4 -5.40 2.50 12.15
CA LEU A 4 -6.55 3.24 12.68
C LEU A 4 -6.59 3.20 14.22
N SER A 5 -6.25 2.07 14.81
CA SER A 5 -6.20 1.94 16.27
C SER A 5 -5.09 2.78 16.90
N ARG A 6 -4.08 3.14 16.10
CA ARG A 6 -2.94 3.95 16.54
C ARG A 6 -3.02 5.42 16.11
N GLY A 7 -4.18 5.88 15.67
CA GLY A 7 -4.44 7.29 15.42
C GLY A 7 -4.49 7.74 13.98
N ALA A 8 -4.44 6.83 13.01
CA ALA A 8 -4.67 7.21 11.62
C ALA A 8 -6.08 7.78 11.46
N GLU A 9 -6.22 8.88 10.71
CA GLU A 9 -7.52 9.52 10.51
C GLU A 9 -8.41 8.73 9.58
N ARG A 10 -7.83 8.19 8.51
CA ARG A 10 -8.55 7.43 7.48
C ARG A 10 -7.70 6.30 6.96
N ALA A 11 -8.39 5.25 6.46
CA ALA A 11 -7.75 4.15 5.76
C ALA A 11 -8.54 3.82 4.51
N TRP A 12 -7.83 3.69 3.38
CA TRP A 12 -8.37 3.18 2.13
C TRP A 12 -7.97 1.72 1.99
N PHE A 13 -8.96 0.87 1.73
CA PHE A 13 -8.74 -0.55 1.48
C PHE A 13 -9.15 -0.87 0.06
N TRP A 14 -8.24 -1.41 -0.71
CA TRP A 14 -8.50 -1.82 -2.07
C TRP A 14 -8.29 -3.32 -2.22
N ASP A 15 -9.26 -3.96 -2.85
CA ASP A 15 -9.17 -5.36 -3.23
C ASP A 15 -10.02 -5.57 -4.48
N ARG A 16 -9.63 -6.51 -5.30
CA ARG A 16 -10.39 -6.87 -6.49
C ARG A 16 -11.58 -7.78 -6.17
N SER A 17 -11.58 -8.41 -5.02
CA SER A 17 -12.61 -9.32 -4.55
C SER A 17 -13.74 -8.58 -3.83
N ALA A 18 -14.95 -8.70 -4.32
CA ALA A 18 -16.13 -8.14 -3.66
C ALA A 18 -16.33 -8.75 -2.26
N ALA A 19 -16.02 -10.04 -2.09
CA ALA A 19 -16.13 -10.71 -0.78
C ALA A 19 -15.14 -10.11 0.23
N CYS A 20 -13.90 -9.83 -0.18
CA CYS A 20 -12.92 -9.17 0.69
C CYS A 20 -13.37 -7.77 1.10
N ILE A 21 -13.93 -7.00 0.18
CA ILE A 21 -14.45 -5.66 0.47
C ILE A 21 -15.61 -5.73 1.47
N THR A 22 -16.52 -6.68 1.32
CA THR A 22 -17.61 -6.90 2.27
C THR A 22 -17.07 -7.22 3.66
N THR A 23 -16.06 -8.09 3.76
CA THR A 23 -15.42 -8.45 5.03
C THR A 23 -14.77 -7.22 5.69
N ILE A 24 -14.07 -6.40 4.91
CA ILE A 24 -13.44 -5.18 5.42
C ILE A 24 -14.50 -4.22 5.97
N ARG A 25 -15.60 -4.02 5.26
CA ARG A 25 -16.69 -3.15 5.72
C ARG A 25 -17.36 -3.68 7.00
N ASP A 26 -17.55 -4.99 7.10
CA ASP A 26 -18.11 -5.61 8.29
C ASP A 26 -17.17 -5.43 9.50
N ASN A 27 -15.87 -5.64 9.30
CA ASN A 27 -14.88 -5.43 10.34
C ASN A 27 -14.83 -3.96 10.79
N ALA A 28 -14.93 -3.02 9.87
CA ALA A 28 -14.98 -1.60 10.18
C ALA A 28 -16.17 -1.27 11.07
N ARG A 29 -17.34 -1.83 10.79
CA ARG A 29 -18.54 -1.64 11.63
C ARG A 29 -18.36 -2.22 13.02
N HIS A 30 -17.81 -3.43 13.13
CA HIS A 30 -17.55 -4.08 14.42
C HIS A 30 -16.56 -3.28 15.29
N LEU A 31 -15.62 -2.59 14.67
CA LEU A 31 -14.62 -1.78 15.36
C LEU A 31 -15.02 -0.31 15.53
N ASN A 32 -16.25 0.04 15.17
CA ASN A 32 -16.75 1.43 15.19
C ASN A 32 -15.88 2.39 14.36
N ALA A 33 -15.32 1.90 13.26
CA ALA A 33 -14.42 2.65 12.38
C ALA A 33 -15.02 2.93 10.99
N GLY A 34 -16.31 2.70 10.80
CA GLY A 34 -16.97 2.77 9.50
C GLY A 34 -16.83 4.13 8.80
N ASP A 35 -16.82 5.22 9.57
CA ASP A 35 -16.66 6.58 9.06
C ASP A 35 -15.22 6.92 8.69
N ARG A 36 -14.24 6.10 9.10
CA ARG A 36 -12.81 6.29 8.84
C ARG A 36 -12.27 5.33 7.78
N VAL A 37 -13.07 4.40 7.31
CA VAL A 37 -12.69 3.36 6.36
C VAL A 37 -13.38 3.58 5.02
N ILE A 38 -12.58 3.60 3.96
CA ILE A 38 -13.05 3.64 2.58
C ILE A 38 -12.60 2.34 1.93
N ALA A 39 -13.53 1.41 1.72
CA ALA A 39 -13.25 0.12 1.11
C ALA A 39 -13.82 0.10 -0.30
N GLN A 40 -12.97 -0.16 -1.28
CA GLN A 40 -13.34 -0.08 -2.69
C GLN A 40 -12.80 -1.28 -3.45
N ARG A 41 -13.62 -1.80 -4.35
CA ARG A 41 -13.19 -2.85 -5.27
C ARG A 41 -12.38 -2.22 -6.40
N ILE A 42 -11.05 -2.17 -6.22
CA ILE A 42 -10.12 -1.50 -7.12
C ILE A 42 -8.93 -2.42 -7.39
N ASP A 43 -8.50 -2.45 -8.65
CA ASP A 43 -7.20 -2.96 -9.03
C ASP A 43 -6.15 -1.91 -8.69
N ALA A 44 -5.22 -2.22 -7.78
CA ALA A 44 -4.22 -1.28 -7.31
C ALA A 44 -3.24 -0.82 -8.41
N THR A 45 -3.16 -1.53 -9.52
CA THR A 45 -2.37 -1.10 -10.69
C THR A 45 -3.09 -0.02 -11.52
N LYS A 46 -4.37 0.21 -11.24
CA LYS A 46 -5.22 1.21 -11.92
C LYS A 46 -6.00 2.02 -10.89
N PRO A 47 -5.31 2.76 -10.02
CA PRO A 47 -5.99 3.49 -8.94
C PRO A 47 -6.71 4.73 -9.47
N PRO A 48 -7.74 5.20 -8.76
CA PRO A 48 -8.31 6.52 -9.04
C PRO A 48 -7.33 7.62 -8.66
N THR A 49 -7.63 8.85 -9.08
CA THR A 49 -6.87 10.01 -8.61
C THR A 49 -7.07 10.21 -7.11
N ALA A 50 -5.98 10.40 -6.39
CA ALA A 50 -6.04 10.59 -4.95
C ALA A 50 -6.62 11.96 -4.59
N PRO A 51 -7.48 12.05 -3.56
CA PRO A 51 -7.90 13.34 -3.04
C PRO A 51 -6.73 14.10 -2.39
N ARG A 52 -5.78 13.36 -1.82
CA ARG A 52 -4.52 13.88 -1.28
C ARG A 52 -3.54 12.73 -1.11
N PRO A 53 -2.21 12.98 -1.02
CA PRO A 53 -1.26 11.91 -0.73
C PRO A 53 -1.50 11.30 0.64
N VAL A 54 -1.15 10.01 0.77
CA VAL A 54 -1.21 9.29 2.04
C VAL A 54 0.17 9.24 2.68
N ASP A 55 0.20 8.97 3.99
CA ASP A 55 1.45 8.90 4.74
C ASP A 55 2.04 7.49 4.77
N LEU A 56 1.19 6.47 4.66
CA LEU A 56 1.58 5.08 4.79
C LEU A 56 0.81 4.22 3.79
N VAL A 57 1.52 3.35 3.09
CA VAL A 57 0.94 2.39 2.15
C VAL A 57 1.39 0.99 2.53
N PHE A 58 0.45 0.07 2.65
CA PHE A 58 0.75 -1.36 2.76
C PHE A 58 0.41 -2.05 1.45
N LEU A 59 1.38 -2.76 0.89
CA LEU A 59 1.20 -3.57 -0.30
C LEU A 59 1.39 -5.04 0.05
N ASP A 60 0.32 -5.81 -0.09
CA ASP A 60 0.31 -7.27 0.03
C ASP A 60 -0.23 -7.83 -1.29
N PRO A 61 0.58 -7.76 -2.37
CA PRO A 61 0.10 -8.18 -3.68
C PRO A 61 0.03 -9.70 -3.79
N PRO A 62 -0.78 -10.22 -4.71
CA PRO A 62 -0.64 -11.61 -5.11
C PRO A 62 0.79 -11.84 -5.64
N TYR A 63 1.29 -13.05 -5.51
CA TYR A 63 2.68 -13.41 -5.85
C TYR A 63 2.93 -13.38 -7.37
N GLU A 64 2.71 -12.24 -7.99
CA GLU A 64 2.97 -12.01 -9.41
C GLU A 64 4.17 -11.10 -9.58
N GLN A 65 5.09 -11.49 -10.46
CA GLN A 65 6.25 -10.67 -10.79
C GLN A 65 5.80 -9.35 -11.42
N GLY A 66 6.45 -8.27 -11.00
CA GLY A 66 6.17 -6.95 -11.55
C GLY A 66 4.97 -6.22 -10.95
N PHE A 67 4.19 -6.86 -10.08
CA PHE A 67 3.03 -6.20 -9.47
C PHE A 67 3.42 -4.99 -8.63
N ILE A 68 4.42 -5.14 -7.78
CA ILE A 68 4.85 -4.06 -6.88
C ILE A 68 5.39 -2.85 -7.67
N PRO A 69 6.35 -3.00 -8.58
CA PRO A 69 6.82 -1.86 -9.37
C PRO A 69 5.72 -1.16 -10.16
N THR A 70 4.82 -1.92 -10.78
CA THR A 70 3.69 -1.38 -11.54
C THR A 70 2.74 -0.60 -10.64
N THR A 71 2.43 -1.13 -9.45
CA THR A 71 1.56 -0.47 -8.49
C THR A 71 2.20 0.81 -7.95
N LEU A 72 3.49 0.79 -7.59
CA LEU A 72 4.20 1.96 -7.10
C LEU A 72 4.20 3.09 -8.14
N ASP A 73 4.42 2.76 -9.40
CA ASP A 73 4.39 3.72 -10.48
C ASP A 73 3.00 4.34 -10.64
N ALA A 74 1.96 3.51 -10.59
CA ALA A 74 0.58 3.97 -10.70
C ALA A 74 0.16 4.85 -9.51
N LEU A 75 0.56 4.49 -8.29
CA LEU A 75 0.29 5.30 -7.11
C LEU A 75 0.95 6.68 -7.19
N THR A 76 2.17 6.73 -7.71
CA THR A 76 2.88 7.99 -7.92
C THR A 76 2.16 8.86 -8.94
N ARG A 77 1.80 8.29 -10.09
CA ARG A 77 1.12 9.04 -11.16
C ARG A 77 -0.25 9.57 -10.75
N HIS A 78 -0.94 8.88 -9.87
CA HIS A 78 -2.29 9.24 -9.44
C HIS A 78 -2.34 10.01 -8.13
N GLY A 79 -1.19 10.44 -7.61
CA GLY A 79 -1.11 11.36 -6.48
C GLY A 79 -1.26 10.75 -5.10
N TRP A 80 -1.15 9.42 -4.96
CA TRP A 80 -1.28 8.74 -3.67
C TRP A 80 -0.04 8.83 -2.81
N VAL A 81 1.14 9.00 -3.41
CA VAL A 81 2.41 9.07 -2.67
C VAL A 81 3.08 10.43 -2.83
N ARG A 82 3.80 10.83 -1.80
CA ARG A 82 4.62 12.04 -1.74
C ARG A 82 5.99 11.69 -1.16
N ASP A 83 6.90 12.66 -1.07
CA ASP A 83 8.29 12.44 -0.66
C ASP A 83 8.45 11.70 0.66
N LEU A 84 7.56 11.93 1.62
CA LEU A 84 7.64 11.34 2.95
C LEU A 84 6.74 10.12 3.14
N THR A 85 6.05 9.68 2.10
CA THR A 85 5.21 8.48 2.17
C THR A 85 6.08 7.24 2.40
N LEU A 86 5.76 6.47 3.43
CA LEU A 86 6.37 5.19 3.68
C LEU A 86 5.53 4.09 3.04
N VAL A 87 6.16 3.25 2.24
CA VAL A 87 5.52 2.06 1.66
C VAL A 87 6.12 0.83 2.30
N VAL A 88 5.26 -0.04 2.80
CA VAL A 88 5.64 -1.36 3.31
C VAL A 88 5.12 -2.39 2.32
N ALA A 89 6.03 -3.06 1.63
CA ALA A 89 5.70 -4.07 0.62
C ALA A 89 6.01 -5.46 1.14
N GLU A 90 5.02 -6.34 1.10
CA GLU A 90 5.15 -7.73 1.50
C GLU A 90 5.46 -8.60 0.29
N THR A 91 6.49 -9.43 0.41
CA THR A 91 6.91 -10.40 -0.60
C THR A 91 7.19 -11.74 0.06
N LYS A 92 7.48 -12.76 -0.75
CA LYS A 92 8.09 -13.97 -0.22
C LYS A 92 9.50 -13.66 0.25
N ARG A 93 9.98 -14.37 1.27
CA ARG A 93 11.30 -14.14 1.87
C ARG A 93 12.44 -14.16 0.85
N ARG A 94 12.38 -15.07 -0.14
CA ARG A 94 13.43 -15.24 -1.15
C ARG A 94 13.25 -14.39 -2.39
N GLU A 95 12.15 -13.65 -2.46
CA GLU A 95 11.87 -12.81 -3.61
C GLU A 95 12.70 -11.53 -3.55
N GLN A 96 13.40 -11.22 -4.64
CA GLN A 96 14.11 -9.97 -4.76
C GLN A 96 13.17 -8.93 -5.39
N LEU A 97 12.99 -7.84 -4.67
CA LEU A 97 12.21 -6.73 -5.16
C LEU A 97 13.11 -5.83 -6.02
N VAL A 98 12.82 -5.79 -7.32
CA VAL A 98 13.54 -4.93 -8.25
C VAL A 98 12.79 -3.61 -8.37
N LEU A 99 13.43 -2.53 -7.96
CA LEU A 99 12.87 -1.18 -7.98
C LEU A 99 13.59 -0.34 -9.03
N ASN A 100 12.88 0.61 -9.63
CA ASN A 100 13.50 1.62 -10.46
C ASN A 100 14.15 2.71 -9.59
N THR A 101 14.78 3.70 -10.23
CA THR A 101 15.50 4.77 -9.52
C THR A 101 14.59 5.75 -8.79
N ASP A 102 13.28 5.68 -8.99
CA ASP A 102 12.32 6.55 -8.31
C ASP A 102 12.01 6.11 -6.88
N TRP A 103 12.53 4.96 -6.46
CA TRP A 103 12.27 4.40 -5.14
C TRP A 103 13.56 4.00 -4.42
N ILE A 104 13.58 4.21 -3.11
CA ILE A 104 14.68 3.84 -2.23
C ILE A 104 14.20 2.76 -1.27
N SER A 105 14.97 1.68 -1.15
CA SER A 105 14.77 0.70 -0.08
C SER A 105 15.46 1.19 1.19
N LEU A 106 14.68 1.47 2.24
CA LEU A 106 15.18 1.94 3.52
C LEU A 106 15.66 0.79 4.40
N ASP A 107 14.93 -0.32 4.36
CA ASP A 107 15.19 -1.49 5.19
C ASP A 107 14.45 -2.69 4.62
N ARG A 108 14.89 -3.88 5.00
CA ARG A 108 14.18 -5.11 4.71
C ARG A 108 14.26 -6.02 5.92
N ARG A 109 13.14 -6.65 6.27
CA ARG A 109 13.05 -7.61 7.37
C ARG A 109 12.40 -8.88 6.89
N ASP A 110 13.00 -10.01 7.24
CA ASP A 110 12.44 -11.33 6.96
C ASP A 110 11.83 -11.90 8.23
N ILE A 111 10.57 -12.30 8.15
CA ILE A 111 9.81 -12.88 9.25
C ILE A 111 9.18 -14.16 8.74
N GLY A 112 9.66 -15.32 9.20
CA GLY A 112 9.20 -16.60 8.68
C GLY A 112 9.47 -16.70 7.18
N ASP A 113 8.43 -16.95 6.39
CA ASP A 113 8.50 -17.05 4.92
C ASP A 113 8.22 -15.72 4.22
N THR A 114 8.07 -14.65 4.98
CA THR A 114 7.68 -13.34 4.48
C THR A 114 8.84 -12.36 4.51
N GLY A 115 9.01 -11.58 3.44
CA GLY A 115 9.90 -10.42 3.40
C GLY A 115 9.09 -9.14 3.49
N LEU A 116 9.49 -8.21 4.35
CA LEU A 116 8.91 -6.87 4.43
C LEU A 116 9.96 -5.87 3.96
N SER A 117 9.66 -5.14 2.91
CA SER A 117 10.51 -4.08 2.37
C SER A 117 9.91 -2.73 2.71
N PHE A 118 10.74 -1.85 3.28
CA PHE A 118 10.35 -0.49 3.66
C PHE A 118 10.91 0.46 2.62
N LEU A 119 10.03 1.15 1.91
CA LEU A 119 10.36 1.93 0.73
C LEU A 119 9.93 3.38 0.89
N ARG A 120 10.65 4.25 0.22
CA ARG A 120 10.32 5.68 0.13
C ARG A 120 10.59 6.17 -1.29
N PRO A 121 9.83 7.15 -1.80
CA PRO A 121 10.16 7.77 -3.07
C PRO A 121 11.54 8.42 -3.03
N SER A 122 12.26 8.32 -4.14
CA SER A 122 13.58 8.92 -4.26
C SER A 122 13.46 10.43 -4.49
N MET A 123 14.17 11.21 -3.68
CA MET A 123 14.23 12.67 -3.87
C MET A 123 14.95 13.06 -5.15
N ALA A 124 15.82 12.21 -5.66
CA ALA A 124 16.55 12.48 -6.91
C ALA A 124 15.60 12.55 -8.11
N GLY A 125 14.47 11.84 -8.08
CA GLY A 125 13.46 11.90 -9.13
C GLY A 125 12.58 13.14 -9.08
N ALA A 126 12.66 13.93 -8.00
CA ALA A 126 11.81 15.10 -7.77
C ALA A 126 12.43 16.41 -8.30
N ALA A 127 13.61 16.32 -8.83
CA ALA A 127 14.33 17.50 -9.33
C ALA A 127 13.77 17.98 -10.66
#